data_8bc9b22467c990ca515edf8ed24ccc44
#
_entry.id   8bc9b22467c990ca515edf8ed24ccc44
#
_cell.length_a   1.000
_cell.length_b   1.000
_cell.length_c   1.000
_cell.angle_alpha   90.00
_cell.angle_beta   90.00
_cell.angle_gamma   90.00
#
_symmetry.space_group_name_H-M   'P 1'
#
loop_
_entity.id
_entity.type
_entity.pdbx_description
1 polymer ?
#
loop_
_entity_poly.entity_id
_entity_poly.type
_entity_poly.pdbx_seq_one_letter_code
_entity_poly.pdbx_strand_id
1 'polypeptide(L)'
;MINEQIRDKEVRVIGEDGEQLGIMSAKEAMKLAQEAELDLVKIAPTAKPPVCKIIDYGKYRYEQARKEKEAKKKQKTVDVKEVRLSPNIDTNDLNTKVNSAKKFIQKGDKVKVTLRFRGREMAHMQTSKHILDDFADMMKDGAVVEKPAKLEGRSISMVLTEKR
;
A
#
# COMPACT_ATOMS: atom_id res chain seq x y z
N MET A 1 -5.56 12.24 22.62
CA MET A 1 -5.75 12.89 23.94
C MET A 1 -7.24 13.09 24.18
N ILE A 2 -7.68 12.80 25.39
CA ILE A 2 -9.07 12.91 25.79
C ILE A 2 -9.15 13.58 27.17
N ASN A 3 -10.29 14.25 27.44
CA ASN A 3 -10.62 14.81 28.74
C ASN A 3 -9.48 15.62 29.37
N GLU A 4 -9.07 15.28 30.57
CA GLU A 4 -8.03 15.98 31.33
C GLU A 4 -6.64 15.97 30.70
N GLN A 5 -6.40 15.12 29.73
CA GLN A 5 -5.16 15.09 28.97
C GLN A 5 -5.00 16.28 28.00
N ILE A 6 -6.08 16.98 27.74
CA ILE A 6 -6.10 18.16 26.87
C ILE A 6 -5.68 19.37 27.71
N ARG A 7 -4.47 19.89 27.45
CA ARG A 7 -3.85 20.99 28.20
C ARG A 7 -3.77 22.29 27.40
N ASP A 8 -4.40 22.35 26.25
CA ASP A 8 -4.40 23.54 25.41
C ASP A 8 -5.18 24.69 26.08
N LYS A 9 -4.75 25.91 25.87
CA LYS A 9 -5.42 27.08 26.44
C LYS A 9 -6.78 27.31 25.81
N GLU A 10 -6.86 27.20 24.49
CA GLU A 10 -8.07 27.34 23.71
C GLU A 10 -8.25 26.18 22.76
N VAL A 11 -9.48 25.74 22.60
CA VAL A 11 -9.85 24.66 21.67
C VAL A 11 -11.13 25.04 20.93
N ARG A 12 -11.22 24.60 19.70
CA ARG A 12 -12.47 24.69 18.93
C ARG A 12 -13.30 23.44 19.23
N VAL A 13 -14.51 23.65 19.70
CA VAL A 13 -15.38 22.56 20.15
C VAL A 13 -16.47 22.28 19.13
N ILE A 14 -16.63 21.01 18.81
CA ILE A 14 -17.72 20.49 17.98
C ILE A 14 -18.59 19.60 18.86
N GLY A 15 -19.89 19.80 18.83
CA GLY A 15 -20.87 19.01 19.58
C GLY A 15 -21.04 17.61 18.99
N GLU A 16 -21.82 16.78 19.71
CA GLU A 16 -22.11 15.39 19.31
C GLU A 16 -22.70 15.30 17.89
N ASP A 17 -23.61 16.23 17.57
CA ASP A 17 -24.31 16.29 16.29
C ASP A 17 -23.50 16.98 15.17
N GLY A 18 -22.23 17.29 15.40
CA GLY A 18 -21.41 18.02 14.45
C GLY A 18 -21.59 19.54 14.49
N GLU A 19 -22.37 20.05 15.42
CA GLU A 19 -22.60 21.48 15.62
C GLU A 19 -21.34 22.18 16.14
N GLN A 20 -20.98 23.32 15.56
CA GLN A 20 -19.84 24.11 16.02
C GLN A 20 -20.20 24.94 17.21
N LEU A 21 -19.63 24.63 18.36
CA LEU A 21 -19.88 25.36 19.63
C LEU A 21 -18.95 26.57 19.80
N GLY A 22 -17.96 26.73 18.92
CA GLY A 22 -17.04 27.86 18.95
C GLY A 22 -15.71 27.58 19.63
N ILE A 23 -14.92 28.61 19.83
CA ILE A 23 -13.61 28.56 20.49
C ILE A 23 -13.81 28.91 21.99
N MET A 24 -13.27 28.06 22.86
CA MET A 24 -13.36 28.24 24.30
C MET A 24 -12.15 27.62 24.99
N SER A 25 -12.01 27.89 26.29
CA SER A 25 -10.93 27.24 27.07
C SER A 25 -11.20 25.75 27.20
N ALA A 26 -10.10 24.98 27.40
CA ALA A 26 -10.21 23.52 27.61
C ALA A 26 -11.11 23.19 28.83
N LYS A 27 -11.08 24.05 29.88
CA LYS A 27 -11.93 23.85 31.04
C LYS A 27 -13.42 24.01 30.75
N GLU A 28 -13.78 25.02 29.95
CA GLU A 28 -15.15 25.21 29.49
C GLU A 28 -15.64 24.08 28.61
N ALA A 29 -14.80 23.63 27.72
CA ALA A 29 -15.06 22.47 26.85
C ALA A 29 -15.28 21.18 27.65
N MET A 30 -14.45 20.95 28.66
CA MET A 30 -14.63 19.83 29.60
C MET A 30 -15.96 19.90 30.35
N LYS A 31 -16.35 21.08 30.80
CA LYS A 31 -17.61 21.27 31.48
C LYS A 31 -18.79 20.90 30.59
N LEU A 32 -18.77 21.34 29.34
CA LEU A 32 -19.82 20.99 28.37
C LEU A 32 -19.85 19.47 28.09
N ALA A 33 -18.71 18.81 28.01
CA ALA A 33 -18.65 17.36 27.84
C ALA A 33 -19.24 16.63 29.06
N GLN A 34 -18.92 17.07 30.27
CA GLN A 34 -19.47 16.51 31.50
C GLN A 34 -20.98 16.71 31.62
N GLU A 35 -21.50 17.88 31.25
CA GLU A 35 -22.94 18.14 31.22
C GLU A 35 -23.69 17.26 30.23
N ALA A 36 -23.04 16.90 29.12
CA ALA A 36 -23.58 15.96 28.12
C ALA A 36 -23.36 14.49 28.46
N GLU A 37 -22.68 14.21 29.57
CA GLU A 37 -22.26 12.85 29.98
C GLU A 37 -21.42 12.13 28.91
N LEU A 38 -20.61 12.89 28.19
CA LEU A 38 -19.74 12.42 27.10
C LEU A 38 -18.28 12.78 27.38
N ASP A 39 -17.41 12.36 26.49
CA ASP A 39 -15.98 12.66 26.55
C ASP A 39 -15.61 13.83 25.63
N LEU A 40 -14.60 14.58 26.01
CA LEU A 40 -13.97 15.57 25.14
C LEU A 40 -12.76 14.93 24.46
N VAL A 41 -12.82 14.80 23.14
CA VAL A 41 -11.78 14.12 22.32
C VAL A 41 -11.12 15.12 21.40
N LYS A 42 -9.79 15.22 21.46
CA LYS A 42 -8.99 16.05 20.55
C LYS A 42 -8.81 15.33 19.22
N ILE A 43 -9.53 15.76 18.20
CA ILE A 43 -9.55 15.12 16.88
C ILE A 43 -8.55 15.70 15.88
N ALA A 44 -8.20 17.00 16.02
CA ALA A 44 -7.24 17.66 15.14
C ALA A 44 -6.20 18.43 15.96
N PRO A 45 -5.12 17.78 16.41
CA PRO A 45 -4.12 18.42 17.27
C PRO A 45 -3.26 19.43 16.54
N THR A 46 -3.15 19.35 15.23
CA THR A 46 -2.34 20.25 14.39
C THR A 46 -3.06 21.55 14.02
N ALA A 47 -4.37 21.60 14.17
CA ALA A 47 -5.15 22.83 13.91
C ALA A 47 -4.86 23.91 14.97
N LYS A 48 -4.97 25.16 14.59
CA LYS A 48 -4.80 26.31 15.49
C LYS A 48 -6.08 27.16 15.52
N PRO A 49 -6.88 27.13 16.60
CA PRO A 49 -6.72 26.28 17.80
C PRO A 49 -7.05 24.80 17.51
N PRO A 50 -6.54 23.87 18.34
CA PRO A 50 -6.87 22.46 18.20
C PRO A 50 -8.36 22.20 18.22
N VAL A 51 -8.83 21.26 17.42
CA VAL A 51 -10.24 20.90 17.36
C VAL A 51 -10.54 19.73 18.29
N CYS A 52 -11.53 19.92 19.17
CA CYS A 52 -12.03 18.89 20.06
C CYS A 52 -13.50 18.60 19.75
N LYS A 53 -13.90 17.36 19.92
CA LYS A 53 -15.29 16.94 19.74
C LYS A 53 -15.83 16.32 21.03
N ILE A 54 -17.08 16.63 21.35
CA ILE A 54 -17.80 16.04 22.48
C ILE A 54 -18.49 14.79 21.95
N ILE A 55 -17.95 13.62 22.27
CA ILE A 55 -18.46 12.31 21.83
C ILE A 55 -18.11 11.23 22.84
N ASP A 56 -18.78 10.09 22.75
CA ASP A 56 -18.39 8.89 23.46
C ASP A 56 -17.06 8.37 22.87
N TYR A 57 -15.99 8.38 23.67
CA TYR A 57 -14.66 7.97 23.24
C TYR A 57 -14.59 6.50 22.80
N GLY A 58 -15.30 5.62 23.49
CA GLY A 58 -15.36 4.20 23.10
C GLY A 58 -15.96 4.01 21.72
N LYS A 59 -17.06 4.69 21.43
CA LYS A 59 -17.71 4.68 20.11
C LYS A 59 -16.81 5.31 19.04
N TYR A 60 -16.17 6.43 19.34
CA TYR A 60 -15.23 7.09 18.44
C TYR A 60 -14.06 6.18 18.07
N ARG A 61 -13.45 5.53 19.06
CA ARG A 61 -12.35 4.60 18.87
C ARG A 61 -12.74 3.42 17.99
N TYR A 62 -13.94 2.88 18.21
CA TYR A 62 -14.47 1.79 17.39
C TYR A 62 -14.68 2.23 15.92
N GLU A 63 -15.28 3.39 15.69
CA GLU A 63 -15.51 3.93 14.36
C GLU A 63 -14.18 4.22 13.62
N GLN A 64 -13.18 4.76 14.32
CA GLN A 64 -11.85 4.99 13.73
C GLN A 64 -11.16 3.67 13.33
N ALA A 65 -11.20 2.65 14.18
CA ALA A 65 -10.66 1.33 13.87
C ALA A 65 -11.37 0.71 12.67
N ARG A 66 -12.67 0.87 12.56
CA ARG A 66 -13.48 0.41 11.43
C ARG A 66 -13.09 1.12 10.13
N LYS A 67 -12.93 2.45 10.15
CA LYS A 67 -12.50 3.25 9.00
C LYS A 67 -11.11 2.86 8.51
N GLU A 68 -10.16 2.65 9.43
CA GLU A 68 -8.82 2.18 9.09
C GLU A 68 -8.84 0.81 8.44
N LYS A 69 -9.65 -0.11 8.96
CA LYS A 69 -9.81 -1.46 8.41
C LYS A 69 -10.40 -1.43 7.00
N GLU A 70 -11.41 -0.60 6.76
CA GLU A 70 -12.01 -0.41 5.43
C GLU A 70 -11.03 0.23 4.45
N ALA A 71 -10.25 1.24 4.89
CA ALA A 71 -9.22 1.87 4.08
C ALA A 71 -8.14 0.88 3.65
N LYS A 72 -7.70 0.01 4.57
CA LYS A 72 -6.73 -1.06 4.26
C LYS A 72 -7.28 -2.07 3.25
N LYS A 73 -8.57 -2.43 3.35
CA LYS A 73 -9.21 -3.33 2.39
C LYS A 73 -9.32 -2.72 0.99
N LYS A 74 -9.55 -1.42 0.89
CA LYS A 74 -9.66 -0.70 -0.38
C LYS A 74 -8.30 -0.40 -1.01
N GLN A 75 -7.23 -0.46 -0.23
CA GLN A 75 -5.89 -0.21 -0.71
C GLN A 75 -5.45 -1.37 -1.60
N LYS A 76 -5.16 -1.08 -2.88
CA LYS A 76 -4.58 -2.07 -3.78
C LYS A 76 -3.17 -2.41 -3.32
N THR A 77 -2.99 -3.65 -2.89
CA THR A 77 -1.65 -4.19 -2.65
C THR A 77 -1.03 -4.59 -3.98
N VAL A 78 0.19 -4.12 -4.23
CA VAL A 78 0.98 -4.54 -5.38
C VAL A 78 1.82 -5.74 -4.96
N ASP A 79 1.45 -6.91 -5.47
CA ASP A 79 2.20 -8.13 -5.25
C ASP A 79 3.26 -8.32 -6.33
N VAL A 80 4.34 -8.99 -6.01
CA VAL A 80 5.37 -9.42 -6.97
C VAL A 80 5.14 -10.89 -7.27
N LYS A 81 4.68 -11.19 -8.48
CA LYS A 81 4.49 -12.56 -8.95
C LYS A 81 5.74 -13.04 -9.67
N GLU A 82 6.16 -14.28 -9.42
CA GLU A 82 7.33 -14.86 -10.04
C GLU A 82 6.95 -15.75 -11.23
N VAL A 83 7.63 -15.54 -12.35
CA VAL A 83 7.55 -16.40 -13.53
C VAL A 83 8.92 -17.02 -13.73
N ARG A 84 8.98 -18.34 -13.68
CA ARG A 84 10.23 -19.10 -13.86
C ARG A 84 10.37 -19.61 -15.26
N LEU A 85 11.54 -19.41 -15.83
CA LEU A 85 11.95 -19.90 -17.15
C LEU A 85 13.12 -20.85 -17.04
N SER A 86 13.31 -21.71 -18.03
CA SER A 86 14.50 -22.54 -18.18
C SER A 86 15.25 -22.16 -19.46
N PRO A 87 16.56 -22.42 -19.55
CA PRO A 87 17.36 -22.12 -20.75
C PRO A 87 16.89 -22.88 -22.01
N ASN A 88 16.27 -24.04 -21.81
CA ASN A 88 15.78 -24.90 -22.88
C ASN A 88 14.27 -24.78 -23.10
N ILE A 89 13.66 -23.68 -22.65
CA ILE A 89 12.22 -23.45 -22.80
C ILE A 89 11.84 -23.37 -24.28
N ASP A 90 10.79 -24.10 -24.68
CA ASP A 90 10.29 -24.02 -26.04
C ASP A 90 9.39 -22.78 -26.25
N THR A 91 9.07 -22.49 -27.50
CA THR A 91 8.26 -21.31 -27.88
C THR A 91 6.88 -21.35 -27.28
N ASN A 92 6.24 -22.51 -27.21
CA ASN A 92 4.89 -22.65 -26.64
C ASN A 92 4.86 -22.37 -25.15
N ASP A 93 5.81 -22.91 -24.39
CA ASP A 93 5.94 -22.67 -22.96
C ASP A 93 6.29 -21.21 -22.69
N LEU A 94 7.15 -20.61 -23.49
CA LEU A 94 7.50 -19.20 -23.38
C LEU A 94 6.28 -18.32 -23.59
N ASN A 95 5.48 -18.58 -24.63
CA ASN A 95 4.23 -17.84 -24.88
C ASN A 95 3.23 -18.01 -23.75
N THR A 96 3.10 -19.19 -23.18
CA THR A 96 2.24 -19.44 -22.01
C THR A 96 2.70 -18.63 -20.80
N LYS A 97 4.00 -18.57 -20.54
CA LYS A 97 4.57 -17.76 -19.45
C LYS A 97 4.36 -16.26 -19.69
N VAL A 98 4.55 -15.79 -20.92
CA VAL A 98 4.28 -14.40 -21.30
C VAL A 98 2.81 -14.04 -21.09
N ASN A 99 1.88 -14.89 -21.49
CA ASN A 99 0.45 -14.66 -21.29
C ASN A 99 0.08 -14.59 -19.81
N SER A 100 0.66 -15.47 -18.98
CA SER A 100 0.47 -15.42 -17.53
C SER A 100 1.00 -14.12 -16.93
N ALA A 101 2.18 -13.69 -17.35
CA ALA A 101 2.78 -12.42 -16.92
C ALA A 101 1.92 -11.21 -17.33
N LYS A 102 1.38 -11.20 -18.54
CA LYS A 102 0.47 -10.15 -18.99
C LYS A 102 -0.76 -10.04 -18.10
N LYS A 103 -1.35 -11.16 -17.68
CA LYS A 103 -2.48 -11.18 -16.75
C LYS A 103 -2.12 -10.58 -15.39
N PHE A 104 -0.96 -10.90 -14.86
CA PHE A 104 -0.48 -10.32 -13.59
C PHE A 104 -0.29 -8.81 -13.70
N ILE A 105 0.30 -8.34 -14.78
CA ILE A 105 0.49 -6.90 -15.04
C ILE A 105 -0.85 -6.18 -15.17
N GLN A 106 -1.83 -6.76 -15.86
CA GLN A 106 -3.18 -6.19 -15.98
C GLN A 106 -3.89 -6.05 -14.64
N LYS A 107 -3.60 -6.93 -13.68
CA LYS A 107 -4.13 -6.84 -12.32
C LYS A 107 -3.43 -5.79 -11.45
N GLY A 108 -2.37 -5.18 -11.94
CA GLY A 108 -1.56 -4.20 -11.22
C GLY A 108 -0.42 -4.80 -10.41
N ASP A 109 -0.10 -6.07 -10.60
CA ASP A 109 1.02 -6.73 -9.95
C ASP A 109 2.32 -6.50 -10.74
N LYS A 110 3.46 -6.62 -10.04
CA LYS A 110 4.76 -6.68 -10.67
C LYS A 110 5.11 -8.13 -10.98
N VAL A 111 5.91 -8.36 -12.02
CA VAL A 111 6.35 -9.69 -12.43
C VAL A 111 7.87 -9.79 -12.31
N LYS A 112 8.32 -10.74 -11.50
CA LYS A 112 9.73 -11.13 -11.44
C LYS A 112 9.95 -12.32 -12.37
N VAL A 113 10.68 -12.10 -13.45
CA VAL A 113 11.02 -13.16 -14.41
C VAL A 113 12.38 -13.72 -14.03
N THR A 114 12.41 -15.00 -13.69
CA THR A 114 13.62 -15.70 -13.24
C THR A 114 14.00 -16.80 -14.23
N LEU A 115 15.20 -16.72 -14.76
CA LEU A 115 15.80 -17.74 -15.60
C LEU A 115 16.78 -18.56 -14.74
N ARG A 116 16.40 -19.80 -14.40
CA ARG A 116 17.17 -20.65 -13.51
C ARG A 116 18.01 -21.63 -14.30
N PHE A 117 19.28 -21.74 -13.93
CA PHE A 117 20.26 -22.66 -14.52
C PHE A 117 20.55 -23.82 -13.58
N ARG A 118 20.60 -25.03 -14.15
CA ARG A 118 21.13 -26.21 -13.46
C ARG A 118 22.64 -26.24 -13.65
N GLY A 119 23.37 -27.05 -12.84
CA GLY A 119 24.84 -27.09 -12.87
C GLY A 119 25.50 -27.20 -14.25
N ARG A 120 24.97 -28.04 -15.16
CA ARG A 120 25.46 -28.20 -16.53
C ARG A 120 25.14 -27.01 -17.43
N GLU A 121 24.13 -26.24 -17.11
CA GLU A 121 23.65 -25.12 -17.91
C GLU A 121 24.36 -23.79 -17.55
N MET A 122 25.14 -23.79 -16.46
CA MET A 122 25.85 -22.59 -15.99
C MET A 122 26.80 -21.99 -17.01
N ALA A 123 27.40 -22.86 -17.85
CA ALA A 123 28.30 -22.42 -18.93
C ALA A 123 27.58 -21.61 -20.03
N HIS A 124 26.27 -21.73 -20.13
CA HIS A 124 25.43 -21.05 -21.14
C HIS A 124 24.67 -19.86 -20.62
N MET A 125 25.01 -19.36 -19.43
CA MET A 125 24.28 -18.25 -18.80
C MET A 125 24.22 -17.00 -19.68
N GLN A 126 25.34 -16.60 -20.26
CA GLN A 126 25.40 -15.39 -21.09
C GLN A 126 24.65 -15.55 -22.41
N THR A 127 24.79 -16.75 -23.05
CA THR A 127 24.03 -17.05 -24.27
C THR A 127 22.55 -17.16 -24.07
N SER A 128 22.11 -17.60 -22.91
CA SER A 128 20.67 -17.75 -22.57
C SER A 128 20.00 -16.47 -22.06
N LYS A 129 20.78 -15.45 -21.76
CA LYS A 129 20.27 -14.15 -21.28
C LYS A 129 19.30 -13.50 -22.27
N HIS A 130 19.45 -13.75 -23.56
CA HIS A 130 18.56 -13.25 -24.62
C HIS A 130 17.10 -13.68 -24.40
N ILE A 131 16.85 -14.80 -23.71
CA ILE A 131 15.49 -15.28 -23.41
C ILE A 131 14.74 -14.23 -22.56
N LEU A 132 15.42 -13.60 -21.61
CA LEU A 132 14.84 -12.51 -20.81
C LEU A 132 14.58 -11.25 -21.65
N ASP A 133 15.49 -10.94 -22.57
CA ASP A 133 15.32 -9.82 -23.48
C ASP A 133 14.12 -10.05 -24.42
N ASP A 134 13.97 -11.25 -24.95
CA ASP A 134 12.83 -11.65 -25.79
C ASP A 134 11.53 -11.60 -24.98
N PHE A 135 11.55 -12.04 -23.73
CA PHE A 135 10.39 -11.95 -22.83
C PHE A 135 9.97 -10.50 -22.60
N ALA A 136 10.91 -9.61 -22.33
CA ALA A 136 10.66 -8.19 -22.17
C ALA A 136 10.08 -7.56 -23.44
N ASP A 137 10.59 -7.92 -24.61
CA ASP A 137 10.08 -7.46 -25.91
C ASP A 137 8.63 -7.90 -26.15
N MET A 138 8.30 -9.12 -25.80
CA MET A 138 6.92 -9.62 -25.89
C MET A 138 5.95 -8.90 -24.95
N MET A 139 6.47 -8.31 -23.87
CA MET A 139 5.70 -7.59 -22.86
C MET A 139 5.69 -6.06 -23.03
N LYS A 140 6.47 -5.52 -23.99
CA LYS A 140 6.72 -4.08 -24.13
C LYS A 140 5.47 -3.22 -24.33
N ASP A 141 4.38 -3.77 -24.82
CA ASP A 141 3.14 -3.04 -25.07
C ASP A 141 2.41 -2.68 -23.77
N GLY A 142 2.55 -3.49 -22.73
CA GLY A 142 1.85 -3.31 -21.46
C GLY A 142 2.76 -3.22 -20.24
N ALA A 143 4.05 -3.50 -20.38
CA ALA A 143 4.99 -3.53 -19.28
C ALA A 143 6.35 -2.93 -19.63
N VAL A 144 7.04 -2.43 -18.62
CA VAL A 144 8.41 -1.92 -18.74
C VAL A 144 9.31 -2.63 -17.73
N VAL A 145 10.60 -2.70 -18.03
CA VAL A 145 11.61 -3.27 -17.13
C VAL A 145 11.85 -2.26 -16.00
N GLU A 146 11.45 -2.59 -14.78
CA GLU A 146 11.74 -1.79 -13.59
C GLU A 146 13.16 -2.03 -13.09
N LYS A 147 13.55 -3.30 -13.02
CA LYS A 147 14.91 -3.71 -12.68
C LYS A 147 15.49 -4.56 -13.81
N PRO A 148 16.63 -4.17 -14.37
CA PRO A 148 17.26 -4.93 -15.46
C PRO A 148 17.69 -6.31 -14.99
N ALA A 149 17.91 -7.22 -15.95
CA ALA A 149 18.35 -8.57 -15.67
C ALA A 149 19.67 -8.58 -14.91
N LYS A 150 19.69 -9.26 -13.77
CA LYS A 150 20.85 -9.36 -12.89
C LYS A 150 21.09 -10.81 -12.51
N LEU A 151 22.35 -11.19 -12.48
CA LEU A 151 22.78 -12.50 -12.03
C LEU A 151 22.66 -12.59 -10.50
N GLU A 152 21.92 -13.57 -10.01
CA GLU A 152 21.76 -13.89 -8.59
C GLU A 152 22.04 -15.39 -8.38
N GLY A 153 23.26 -15.74 -7.96
CA GLY A 153 23.66 -17.13 -7.78
C GLY A 153 23.58 -17.94 -9.10
N ARG A 154 22.67 -18.90 -9.15
CA ARG A 154 22.46 -19.77 -10.32
C ARG A 154 21.28 -19.32 -11.20
N SER A 155 20.86 -18.09 -11.06
CA SER A 155 19.73 -17.57 -11.82
C SER A 155 19.97 -16.13 -12.27
N ILE A 156 19.29 -15.75 -13.34
CA ILE A 156 19.21 -14.37 -13.80
C ILE A 156 17.76 -13.93 -13.64
N SER A 157 17.53 -12.80 -13.01
CA SER A 157 16.19 -12.29 -12.80
C SER A 157 16.05 -10.82 -13.19
N MET A 158 14.86 -10.47 -13.65
CA MET A 158 14.47 -9.09 -13.93
C MET A 158 13.07 -8.83 -13.36
N VAL A 159 12.73 -7.58 -13.13
CA VAL A 159 11.40 -7.19 -12.64
C VAL A 159 10.73 -6.31 -13.68
N LEU A 160 9.51 -6.68 -14.04
CA LEU A 160 8.63 -5.92 -14.93
C LEU A 160 7.51 -5.28 -14.13
N THR A 161 7.12 -4.07 -14.52
CA THR A 161 6.00 -3.35 -13.95
C THR A 161 5.09 -2.82 -15.05
N GLU A 162 3.89 -2.41 -14.69
CA GLU A 162 2.94 -1.82 -15.63
C GLU A 162 3.52 -0.56 -16.29
N LYS A 163 3.36 -0.47 -17.59
CA LYS A 163 3.70 0.73 -18.35
C LYS A 163 2.69 1.83 -18.07
N ARG A 164 3.16 2.99 -17.56
CA ARG A 164 2.35 4.17 -17.33
C ARG A 164 2.33 5.11 -18.52
#